data_ae55d0713049081332c2914490dc0f32
#
_entry.id   ae55d0713049081332c2914490dc0f32
#
_cell.length_a   1.000
_cell.length_b   1.000
_cell.length_c   1.000
_cell.angle_alpha   90.00
_cell.angle_beta   90.00
_cell.angle_gamma   90.00
#
_symmetry.space_group_name_H-M   'P 1'
#
loop_
_entity.id
_entity.type
_entity.pdbx_description
1 polymer ?
#
loop_
_entity_poly.entity_id
_entity_poly.type
_entity_poly.pdbx_seq_one_letter_code
_entity_poly.pdbx_strand_id
1 'polypeptide(L)'
;MESHHILSLYKGVSAMSCVTVRNCPIGEGRPKVILPIVEPTESGILAKAREFSTLRAECVEWRADWFDSCGDPGAVARCAQKLRVILRDKLLLVTFRTKAEGGEQALSHPEYLAFLRLILDTDCADLLDIEFFTAGADLPALVEQAHSAGVAVVCSSHDFTKTPPRAELVCRMVQMQQAGADLPKLAVMPRCRSDVLELLAATAEMADLHPETPVITMSMGALGAVSRLAGEAFGSAMTFANPGQASAPGQVSLDVVNAVLDALKL
;
A
#
# COMPACT_ATOMS: atom_id res chain seq x y z
N MET A 1 -24.42 -8.74 31.63
CA MET A 1 -23.94 -7.46 32.23
C MET A 1 -22.43 -7.43 32.35
N GLU A 2 -21.68 -8.16 31.50
CA GLU A 2 -20.21 -8.24 31.56
C GLU A 2 -19.46 -7.63 30.35
N SER A 3 -20.20 -7.24 29.30
CA SER A 3 -19.55 -6.74 28.08
C SER A 3 -19.11 -5.27 28.13
N HIS A 4 -19.49 -4.50 29.17
CA HIS A 4 -19.14 -3.07 29.28
C HIS A 4 -17.86 -2.79 30.07
N HIS A 5 -17.24 -3.79 30.72
CA HIS A 5 -16.05 -3.58 31.55
C HIS A 5 -14.74 -3.74 30.80
N ILE A 6 -14.72 -4.45 29.66
CA ILE A 6 -13.49 -4.68 28.87
C ILE A 6 -13.11 -3.44 28.05
N LEU A 7 -14.09 -2.68 27.54
CA LEU A 7 -13.86 -1.44 26.78
C LEU A 7 -13.25 -0.27 27.61
N SER A 8 -13.25 -0.38 28.94
CA SER A 8 -12.69 0.67 29.82
C SER A 8 -11.17 0.59 30.02
N LEU A 9 -10.55 -0.53 29.69
CA LEU A 9 -9.10 -0.73 29.89
C LEU A 9 -8.24 -0.18 28.74
N TYR A 10 -8.84 0.10 27.58
CA TYR A 10 -8.15 0.66 26.40
C TYR A 10 -8.32 2.19 26.25
N LYS A 11 -8.70 2.90 27.28
CA LYS A 11 -8.81 4.38 27.31
C LYS A 11 -7.44 5.07 27.36
N GLY A 12 -6.56 4.79 26.41
CA GLY A 12 -5.25 5.43 26.29
C GLY A 12 -4.64 5.31 24.90
N VAL A 13 -5.23 4.48 24.04
CA VAL A 13 -4.81 4.39 22.64
C VAL A 13 -5.52 5.51 21.88
N SER A 14 -4.77 6.49 21.40
CA SER A 14 -5.28 7.49 20.43
C SER A 14 -5.89 6.73 19.27
N ALA A 15 -7.11 7.07 18.88
CA ALA A 15 -7.70 6.49 17.68
C ALA A 15 -6.75 6.82 16.52
N MET A 16 -6.29 5.79 15.80
CA MET A 16 -5.52 6.00 14.57
C MET A 16 -6.30 6.93 13.65
N SER A 17 -5.61 7.85 12.97
CA SER A 17 -6.29 8.66 11.98
C SER A 17 -6.79 7.77 10.83
N CYS A 18 -7.90 8.19 10.25
CA CYS A 18 -8.53 7.50 9.14
C CYS A 18 -8.44 8.39 7.90
N VAL A 19 -7.96 7.84 6.80
CA VAL A 19 -7.99 8.49 5.49
C VAL A 19 -9.14 7.89 4.70
N THR A 20 -10.13 8.71 4.36
CA THR A 20 -11.27 8.26 3.54
C THR A 20 -10.98 8.54 2.07
N VAL A 21 -10.81 7.47 1.29
CA VAL A 21 -10.64 7.54 -0.16
C VAL A 21 -11.93 7.06 -0.81
N ARG A 22 -12.62 7.90 -1.58
CA ARG A 22 -14.00 7.65 -2.02
C ARG A 22 -14.89 7.35 -0.79
N ASN A 23 -15.44 6.12 -0.72
CA ASN A 23 -16.29 5.67 0.39
C ASN A 23 -15.58 4.60 1.26
N CYS A 24 -14.25 4.49 1.16
CA CYS A 24 -13.46 3.50 1.89
C CYS A 24 -12.65 4.17 3.00
N PRO A 25 -12.98 3.97 4.28
CA PRO A 25 -12.19 4.46 5.40
C PRO A 25 -10.97 3.55 5.61
N ILE A 26 -9.78 4.05 5.34
CA ILE A 26 -8.49 3.36 5.53
C ILE A 26 -7.92 3.78 6.88
N GLY A 27 -7.62 2.83 7.76
CA GLY A 27 -7.21 3.08 9.15
C GLY A 27 -8.32 2.84 10.17
N GLU A 28 -9.56 2.58 9.72
CA GLU A 28 -10.69 2.23 10.58
C GLU A 28 -11.14 0.79 10.33
N GLY A 29 -11.37 0.04 11.42
CA GLY A 29 -11.75 -1.37 11.39
C GLY A 29 -10.65 -2.25 10.79
N ARG A 30 -11.04 -3.39 10.23
CA ARG A 30 -10.06 -4.35 9.67
C ARG A 30 -9.20 -3.72 8.56
N PRO A 31 -7.94 -4.13 8.42
CA PRO A 31 -7.08 -3.70 7.33
C PRO A 31 -7.72 -3.93 5.96
N LYS A 32 -7.59 -2.96 5.05
CA LYS A 32 -8.12 -3.08 3.68
C LYS A 32 -7.22 -4.00 2.86
N VAL A 33 -7.82 -4.87 2.07
CA VAL A 33 -7.09 -5.85 1.26
C VAL A 33 -6.80 -5.28 -0.12
N ILE A 34 -5.55 -5.38 -0.56
CA ILE A 34 -5.06 -4.96 -1.87
C ILE A 34 -4.75 -6.21 -2.72
N LEU A 35 -5.24 -6.23 -3.96
CA LEU A 35 -4.95 -7.25 -4.96
C LEU A 35 -4.07 -6.67 -6.08
N PRO A 36 -2.81 -7.11 -6.23
CA PRO A 36 -1.93 -6.60 -7.26
C PRO A 36 -2.15 -7.27 -8.62
N ILE A 37 -2.28 -6.47 -9.68
CA ILE A 37 -2.24 -6.91 -11.08
C ILE A 37 -0.80 -6.80 -11.58
N VAL A 38 -0.21 -7.93 -11.96
CA VAL A 38 1.17 -8.09 -12.45
C VAL A 38 1.15 -8.78 -13.83
N GLU A 39 0.53 -8.12 -14.80
CA GLU A 39 0.33 -8.64 -16.16
C GLU A 39 1.05 -7.75 -17.18
N PRO A 40 1.73 -8.35 -18.21
CA PRO A 40 2.51 -7.57 -19.16
C PRO A 40 1.66 -6.91 -20.25
N THR A 41 0.48 -7.46 -20.57
CA THR A 41 -0.35 -6.99 -21.68
C THR A 41 -1.61 -6.28 -21.21
N GLU A 42 -2.09 -5.31 -21.95
CA GLU A 42 -3.37 -4.63 -21.66
C GLU A 42 -4.51 -5.65 -21.50
N SER A 43 -4.60 -6.64 -22.39
CA SER A 43 -5.64 -7.67 -22.32
C SER A 43 -5.58 -8.48 -21.03
N GLY A 44 -4.38 -8.86 -20.58
CA GLY A 44 -4.16 -9.56 -19.31
C GLY A 44 -4.53 -8.68 -18.11
N ILE A 45 -4.07 -7.43 -18.09
CA ILE A 45 -4.40 -6.44 -17.07
C ILE A 45 -5.92 -6.30 -16.92
N LEU A 46 -6.63 -6.10 -18.02
CA LEU A 46 -8.08 -5.91 -18.00
C LEU A 46 -8.84 -7.20 -17.64
N ALA A 47 -8.31 -8.37 -18.02
CA ALA A 47 -8.87 -9.65 -17.61
C ALA A 47 -8.77 -9.85 -16.09
N LYS A 48 -7.59 -9.56 -15.50
CA LYS A 48 -7.38 -9.60 -14.05
C LYS A 48 -8.22 -8.56 -13.31
N ALA A 49 -8.37 -7.36 -13.85
CA ALA A 49 -9.24 -6.35 -13.26
C ALA A 49 -10.70 -6.82 -13.17
N ARG A 50 -11.23 -7.48 -14.21
CA ARG A 50 -12.59 -8.06 -14.18
C ARG A 50 -12.71 -9.17 -13.13
N GLU A 51 -11.72 -10.06 -13.05
CA GLU A 51 -11.65 -11.10 -12.02
C GLU A 51 -11.67 -10.45 -10.62
N PHE A 52 -10.75 -9.52 -10.36
CA PHE A 52 -10.58 -8.90 -9.05
C PHE A 52 -11.76 -8.00 -8.63
N SER A 53 -12.51 -7.45 -9.61
CA SER A 53 -13.69 -6.63 -9.31
C SER A 53 -14.76 -7.38 -8.54
N THR A 54 -14.79 -8.72 -8.63
CA THR A 54 -15.78 -9.58 -7.96
C THR A 54 -15.28 -10.18 -6.63
N LEU A 55 -13.98 -10.06 -6.33
CA LEU A 55 -13.37 -10.64 -5.15
C LEU A 55 -13.56 -9.76 -3.91
N ARG A 56 -13.48 -10.38 -2.73
CA ARG A 56 -13.59 -9.68 -1.43
C ARG A 56 -12.28 -8.97 -1.08
N ALA A 57 -12.08 -7.82 -1.69
CA ALA A 57 -10.98 -6.89 -1.44
C ALA A 57 -11.46 -5.46 -1.70
N GLU A 58 -10.87 -4.49 -1.03
CA GLU A 58 -11.26 -3.08 -1.16
C GLU A 58 -10.49 -2.36 -2.26
N CYS A 59 -9.26 -2.77 -2.53
CA CYS A 59 -8.35 -2.09 -3.44
C CYS A 59 -7.74 -3.06 -4.48
N VAL A 60 -7.56 -2.56 -5.69
CA VAL A 60 -6.78 -3.23 -6.74
C VAL A 60 -5.59 -2.34 -7.07
N GLU A 61 -4.38 -2.90 -6.97
CA GLU A 61 -3.15 -2.23 -7.38
C GLU A 61 -2.84 -2.58 -8.83
N TRP A 62 -2.65 -1.58 -9.68
CA TRP A 62 -2.04 -1.79 -10.98
C TRP A 62 -0.54 -1.57 -10.91
N ARG A 63 0.24 -2.64 -11.07
CA ARG A 63 1.70 -2.63 -11.17
C ARG A 63 2.11 -2.28 -12.61
N ALA A 64 2.18 -0.98 -12.90
CA ALA A 64 2.44 -0.46 -14.23
C ALA A 64 3.86 -0.77 -14.74
N ASP A 65 4.79 -1.07 -13.84
CA ASP A 65 6.15 -1.52 -14.18
C ASP A 65 6.20 -2.90 -14.88
N TRP A 66 5.14 -3.71 -14.76
CA TRP A 66 4.98 -4.98 -15.48
C TRP A 66 4.42 -4.79 -16.90
N PHE A 67 3.81 -3.64 -17.20
CA PHE A 67 3.16 -3.39 -18.46
C PHE A 67 4.17 -3.17 -19.58
N ASP A 68 4.17 -4.01 -20.64
CA ASP A 68 5.12 -3.95 -21.76
C ASP A 68 5.14 -2.57 -22.46
N SER A 69 4.00 -1.89 -22.48
CA SER A 69 3.85 -0.56 -23.06
C SER A 69 3.89 0.59 -22.06
N CYS A 70 4.52 0.39 -20.89
CA CYS A 70 4.60 1.44 -19.87
C CYS A 70 5.41 2.68 -20.33
N GLY A 71 6.24 2.57 -21.36
CA GLY A 71 6.94 3.68 -22.00
C GLY A 71 6.11 4.47 -23.00
N ASP A 72 4.88 4.03 -23.34
CA ASP A 72 3.94 4.79 -24.19
C ASP A 72 2.91 5.50 -23.31
N PRO A 73 3.00 6.85 -23.13
CA PRO A 73 2.04 7.61 -22.31
C PRO A 73 0.59 7.42 -22.74
N GLY A 74 0.33 7.28 -24.05
CA GLY A 74 -1.01 7.07 -24.56
C GLY A 74 -1.56 5.68 -24.20
N ALA A 75 -0.72 4.64 -24.22
CA ALA A 75 -1.11 3.30 -23.79
C ALA A 75 -1.37 3.24 -22.28
N VAL A 76 -0.52 3.88 -21.49
CA VAL A 76 -0.68 3.98 -20.03
C VAL A 76 -2.01 4.68 -19.68
N ALA A 77 -2.29 5.84 -20.26
CA ALA A 77 -3.52 6.58 -20.01
C ALA A 77 -4.77 5.77 -20.39
N ARG A 78 -4.77 5.15 -21.57
CA ARG A 78 -5.89 4.29 -22.01
C ARG A 78 -6.10 3.09 -21.08
N CYS A 79 -5.03 2.46 -20.62
CA CYS A 79 -5.12 1.33 -19.69
C CYS A 79 -5.71 1.78 -18.34
N ALA A 80 -5.25 2.89 -17.78
CA ALA A 80 -5.77 3.47 -16.54
C ALA A 80 -7.28 3.77 -16.64
N GLN A 81 -7.71 4.40 -17.73
CA GLN A 81 -9.13 4.70 -18.00
C GLN A 81 -9.99 3.43 -18.04
N LYS A 82 -9.53 2.40 -18.77
CA LYS A 82 -10.24 1.11 -18.85
C LYS A 82 -10.30 0.41 -17.51
N LEU A 83 -9.21 0.44 -16.71
CA LEU A 83 -9.17 -0.10 -15.36
C LEU A 83 -10.21 0.59 -14.47
N ARG A 84 -10.29 1.92 -14.48
CA ARG A 84 -11.26 2.68 -13.70
C ARG A 84 -12.70 2.26 -14.03
N VAL A 85 -13.03 2.10 -15.31
CA VAL A 85 -14.37 1.66 -15.75
C VAL A 85 -14.70 0.25 -15.25
N ILE A 86 -13.72 -0.67 -15.25
CA ILE A 86 -13.94 -2.07 -14.84
C ILE A 86 -14.06 -2.16 -13.30
N LEU A 87 -13.20 -1.47 -12.57
CA LEU A 87 -13.11 -1.58 -11.11
C LEU A 87 -14.23 -0.85 -10.37
N ARG A 88 -14.92 0.10 -11.01
CA ARG A 88 -16.09 0.82 -10.45
C ARG A 88 -15.87 1.32 -9.02
N ASP A 89 -16.39 0.56 -8.04
CA ASP A 89 -16.40 0.96 -6.62
C ASP A 89 -15.13 0.57 -5.86
N LYS A 90 -14.29 -0.31 -6.42
CA LYS A 90 -13.01 -0.64 -5.80
C LYS A 90 -12.02 0.50 -5.98
N LEU A 91 -11.17 0.70 -4.99
CA LEU A 91 -10.05 1.63 -5.09
C LEU A 91 -9.06 1.16 -6.16
N LEU A 92 -8.60 2.08 -7.01
CA LEU A 92 -7.50 1.85 -7.94
C LEU A 92 -6.24 2.53 -7.38
N LEU A 93 -5.30 1.72 -6.91
CA LEU A 93 -3.95 2.13 -6.60
C LEU A 93 -3.08 1.95 -7.85
N VAL A 94 -2.45 3.01 -8.33
CA VAL A 94 -1.47 2.91 -9.43
C VAL A 94 -0.06 2.97 -8.87
N THR A 95 0.74 1.96 -9.22
CA THR A 95 2.14 1.81 -8.76
C THR A 95 3.06 1.61 -9.95
N PHE A 96 4.09 2.44 -10.08
CA PHE A 96 5.27 2.11 -10.85
C PHE A 96 6.40 1.78 -9.87
N ARG A 97 6.66 0.50 -9.65
CA ARG A 97 7.78 0.07 -8.82
C ARG A 97 9.05 0.10 -9.65
N THR A 98 10.02 0.92 -9.23
CA THR A 98 11.30 0.98 -9.92
C THR A 98 12.14 -0.26 -9.65
N LYS A 99 13.06 -0.55 -10.56
CA LYS A 99 13.98 -1.66 -10.40
C LYS A 99 14.84 -1.54 -9.14
N ALA A 100 15.13 -0.31 -8.70
CA ALA A 100 15.86 -0.04 -7.47
C ALA A 100 15.12 -0.54 -6.22
N GLU A 101 13.79 -0.54 -6.24
CA GLU A 101 12.93 -1.04 -5.16
C GLU A 101 12.22 -2.36 -5.52
N GLY A 102 12.82 -3.18 -6.40
CA GLY A 102 12.39 -4.55 -6.71
C GLY A 102 11.30 -4.66 -7.77
N GLY A 103 11.12 -3.66 -8.60
CA GLY A 103 10.24 -3.70 -9.77
C GLY A 103 10.91 -4.26 -11.03
N GLU A 104 10.15 -4.34 -12.11
CA GLU A 104 10.60 -4.94 -13.37
C GLU A 104 11.42 -3.99 -14.23
N GLN A 105 11.10 -2.68 -14.20
CA GLN A 105 11.70 -1.70 -15.09
C GLN A 105 12.38 -0.57 -14.32
N ALA A 106 13.45 -0.03 -14.94
CA ALA A 106 14.14 1.15 -14.47
C ALA A 106 13.64 2.37 -15.24
N LEU A 107 13.34 3.45 -14.52
CA LEU A 107 13.13 4.77 -15.08
C LEU A 107 14.22 5.71 -14.55
N SER A 108 14.65 6.65 -15.36
CA SER A 108 15.38 7.80 -14.85
C SER A 108 14.48 8.65 -13.96
N HIS A 109 15.05 9.47 -13.08
CA HIS A 109 14.27 10.33 -12.20
C HIS A 109 13.25 11.21 -12.97
N PRO A 110 13.61 11.91 -14.08
CA PRO A 110 12.62 12.68 -14.85
C PRO A 110 11.51 11.82 -15.47
N GLU A 111 11.82 10.61 -15.94
CA GLU A 111 10.80 9.69 -16.50
C GLU A 111 9.84 9.20 -15.41
N TYR A 112 10.37 8.91 -14.21
CA TYR A 112 9.54 8.53 -13.07
C TYR A 112 8.56 9.65 -12.68
N LEU A 113 9.05 10.89 -12.58
CA LEU A 113 8.21 12.05 -12.30
C LEU A 113 7.17 12.29 -13.41
N ALA A 114 7.56 12.11 -14.67
CA ALA A 114 6.65 12.23 -15.81
C ALA A 114 5.55 11.17 -15.78
N PHE A 115 5.87 9.91 -15.41
CA PHE A 115 4.89 8.85 -15.23
C PHE A 115 3.88 9.20 -14.13
N LEU A 116 4.33 9.65 -12.96
CA LEU A 116 3.43 10.01 -11.86
C LEU A 116 2.46 11.13 -12.28
N ARG A 117 2.97 12.19 -12.92
CA ARG A 117 2.13 13.29 -13.42
C ARG A 117 1.14 12.82 -14.48
N LEU A 118 1.57 11.96 -15.40
CA LEU A 118 0.67 11.37 -16.39
C LEU A 118 -0.51 10.65 -15.73
N ILE A 119 -0.27 9.87 -14.67
CA ILE A 119 -1.35 9.19 -13.95
C ILE A 119 -2.32 10.20 -13.31
N LEU A 120 -1.81 11.24 -12.68
CA LEU A 120 -2.65 12.31 -12.12
C LEU A 120 -3.52 12.98 -13.17
N ASP A 121 -2.97 13.23 -14.37
CA ASP A 121 -3.70 13.84 -15.50
C ASP A 121 -4.82 12.94 -16.06
N THR A 122 -4.83 11.64 -15.75
CA THR A 122 -5.89 10.72 -16.23
C THR A 122 -7.19 10.81 -15.46
N ASP A 123 -7.19 11.36 -14.26
CA ASP A 123 -8.33 11.37 -13.30
C ASP A 123 -8.92 9.97 -13.02
N CYS A 124 -8.04 8.94 -13.04
CA CYS A 124 -8.47 7.54 -12.91
C CYS A 124 -8.05 6.88 -11.62
N ALA A 125 -6.93 7.30 -11.03
CA ALA A 125 -6.39 6.72 -9.80
C ALA A 125 -7.11 7.29 -8.56
N ASP A 126 -7.39 6.43 -7.59
CA ASP A 126 -7.83 6.85 -6.25
C ASP A 126 -6.63 7.01 -5.30
N LEU A 127 -5.59 6.18 -5.54
CA LEU A 127 -4.34 6.16 -4.79
C LEU A 127 -3.16 6.10 -5.78
N LEU A 128 -2.09 6.83 -5.47
CA LEU A 128 -0.84 6.81 -6.23
C LEU A 128 0.32 6.41 -5.31
N ASP A 129 1.07 5.35 -5.68
CA ASP A 129 2.30 4.97 -4.98
C ASP A 129 3.46 5.85 -5.45
N ILE A 130 4.09 6.55 -4.51
CA ILE A 130 5.27 7.38 -4.74
C ILE A 130 6.41 6.85 -3.88
N GLU A 131 7.50 6.41 -4.52
CA GLU A 131 8.69 5.92 -3.81
C GLU A 131 9.43 7.05 -3.11
N PHE A 132 9.60 6.92 -1.79
CA PHE A 132 10.20 7.93 -0.93
C PHE A 132 11.60 8.37 -1.39
N PHE A 133 12.47 7.40 -1.65
CA PHE A 133 13.85 7.69 -2.04
C PHE A 133 13.96 8.09 -3.52
N THR A 134 13.16 7.50 -4.40
CA THR A 134 13.16 7.81 -5.83
C THR A 134 12.61 9.22 -6.10
N ALA A 135 11.57 9.64 -5.42
CA ALA A 135 11.04 10.99 -5.52
C ALA A 135 11.95 12.03 -4.86
N GLY A 136 12.62 11.67 -3.75
CA GLY A 136 13.59 12.53 -3.08
C GLY A 136 13.04 13.91 -2.74
N ALA A 137 13.72 14.97 -3.20
CA ALA A 137 13.34 16.35 -2.93
C ALA A 137 12.03 16.78 -3.64
N ASP A 138 11.58 16.07 -4.66
CA ASP A 138 10.33 16.37 -5.38
C ASP A 138 9.07 15.85 -4.67
N LEU A 139 9.23 14.99 -3.65
CA LEU A 139 8.11 14.33 -2.96
C LEU A 139 7.05 15.31 -2.46
N PRO A 140 7.34 16.40 -1.72
CA PRO A 140 6.29 17.31 -1.24
C PRO A 140 5.48 17.95 -2.37
N ALA A 141 6.13 18.34 -3.46
CA ALA A 141 5.46 18.92 -4.62
C ALA A 141 4.58 17.90 -5.36
N LEU A 142 4.99 16.63 -5.42
CA LEU A 142 4.19 15.54 -6.01
C LEU A 142 2.96 15.23 -5.14
N VAL A 143 3.11 15.24 -3.82
CA VAL A 143 1.99 15.06 -2.88
C VAL A 143 0.97 16.18 -3.06
N GLU A 144 1.40 17.44 -3.14
CA GLU A 144 0.51 18.59 -3.38
C GLU A 144 -0.23 18.48 -4.73
N GLN A 145 0.47 18.04 -5.79
CA GLN A 145 -0.15 17.79 -7.09
C GLN A 145 -1.18 16.65 -7.03
N ALA A 146 -0.88 15.55 -6.33
CA ALA A 146 -1.81 14.44 -6.14
C ALA A 146 -3.06 14.88 -5.39
N HIS A 147 -2.91 15.59 -4.28
CA HIS A 147 -4.04 16.14 -3.50
C HIS A 147 -4.88 17.12 -4.32
N SER A 148 -4.25 17.98 -5.14
CA SER A 148 -4.95 18.89 -6.04
C SER A 148 -5.78 18.14 -7.11
N ALA A 149 -5.36 16.94 -7.49
CA ALA A 149 -6.09 16.04 -8.38
C ALA A 149 -7.09 15.13 -7.62
N GLY A 150 -7.24 15.27 -6.30
CA GLY A 150 -8.11 14.41 -5.48
C GLY A 150 -7.61 12.98 -5.28
N VAL A 151 -6.32 12.74 -5.48
CA VAL A 151 -5.67 11.42 -5.37
C VAL A 151 -4.90 11.34 -4.04
N ALA A 152 -5.15 10.29 -3.25
CA ALA A 152 -4.40 10.05 -2.02
C ALA A 152 -3.02 9.40 -2.31
N VAL A 153 -2.02 9.71 -1.49
CA VAL A 153 -0.64 9.28 -1.71
C VAL A 153 -0.24 8.15 -0.76
N VAL A 154 0.15 7.02 -1.35
CA VAL A 154 0.90 5.95 -0.68
C VAL A 154 2.38 6.26 -0.87
N CYS A 155 3.06 6.80 0.14
CA CYS A 155 4.50 7.02 0.07
C CYS A 155 5.24 5.77 0.53
N SER A 156 5.99 5.13 -0.37
CA SER A 156 6.52 3.79 -0.15
C SER A 156 8.04 3.71 -0.10
N SER A 157 8.55 2.74 0.63
CA SER A 157 9.96 2.33 0.60
C SER A 157 10.09 0.82 0.80
N HIS A 158 10.95 0.20 -0.01
CA HIS A 158 11.16 -1.25 -0.02
C HIS A 158 12.63 -1.56 0.21
N ASP A 159 12.95 -2.43 1.18
CA ASP A 159 14.29 -2.99 1.38
C ASP A 159 14.23 -4.51 1.25
N PHE A 160 14.70 -5.04 0.12
CA PHE A 160 14.72 -6.47 -0.17
C PHE A 160 15.93 -7.18 0.47
N THR A 161 16.79 -6.47 1.19
CA THR A 161 18.05 -7.01 1.70
C THR A 161 18.06 -7.18 3.22
N LYS A 162 17.34 -6.34 3.95
CA LYS A 162 17.34 -6.31 5.42
C LYS A 162 16.07 -5.68 6.00
N THR A 163 15.93 -5.79 7.31
CA THR A 163 15.04 -4.97 8.13
C THR A 163 15.91 -3.96 8.90
N PRO A 164 15.77 -2.64 8.64
CA PRO A 164 16.45 -1.62 9.44
C PRO A 164 16.02 -1.64 10.91
N PRO A 165 16.80 -1.06 11.84
CA PRO A 165 16.39 -0.91 13.23
C PRO A 165 15.06 -0.12 13.37
N ARG A 166 14.28 -0.41 14.40
CA ARG A 166 12.97 0.22 14.65
C ARG A 166 13.00 1.74 14.57
N ALA A 167 13.98 2.39 15.20
CA ALA A 167 14.10 3.84 15.17
C ALA A 167 14.26 4.42 13.75
N GLU A 168 14.95 3.69 12.84
CA GLU A 168 15.07 4.09 11.43
C GLU A 168 13.76 3.89 10.68
N LEU A 169 13.03 2.79 10.94
CA LEU A 169 11.72 2.53 10.34
C LEU A 169 10.71 3.60 10.74
N VAL A 170 10.62 3.93 12.03
CA VAL A 170 9.74 4.99 12.55
C VAL A 170 10.13 6.35 11.96
N CYS A 171 11.41 6.71 12.01
CA CYS A 171 11.90 7.97 11.45
C CYS A 171 11.51 8.12 9.98
N ARG A 172 11.64 7.06 9.18
CA ARG A 172 11.29 7.07 7.75
C ARG A 172 9.79 7.29 7.55
N MET A 173 8.93 6.61 8.30
CA MET A 173 7.47 6.80 8.20
C MET A 173 7.05 8.20 8.65
N VAL A 174 7.65 8.74 9.70
CA VAL A 174 7.42 10.13 10.16
C VAL A 174 7.85 11.14 9.08
N GLN A 175 8.98 10.92 8.40
CA GLN A 175 9.40 11.79 7.29
C GLN A 175 8.40 11.73 6.11
N MET A 176 7.82 10.56 5.81
CA MET A 176 6.77 10.44 4.81
C MET A 176 5.50 11.22 5.22
N GLN A 177 5.08 11.15 6.50
CA GLN A 177 3.99 11.96 7.05
C GLN A 177 4.29 13.46 6.92
N GLN A 178 5.49 13.89 7.29
CA GLN A 178 5.92 15.29 7.20
C GLN A 178 5.95 15.82 5.76
N ALA A 179 6.20 14.93 4.79
CA ALA A 179 6.09 15.26 3.36
C ALA A 179 4.63 15.35 2.86
N GLY A 180 3.65 15.05 3.72
CA GLY A 180 2.22 15.13 3.41
C GLY A 180 1.60 13.82 2.92
N ALA A 181 2.32 12.69 2.97
CA ALA A 181 1.77 11.40 2.53
C ALA A 181 0.56 10.97 3.38
N ASP A 182 -0.48 10.47 2.73
CA ASP A 182 -1.69 9.96 3.40
C ASP A 182 -1.45 8.59 4.03
N LEU A 183 -0.60 7.77 3.39
CA LEU A 183 -0.35 6.38 3.75
C LEU A 183 1.16 6.07 3.63
N PRO A 184 1.99 6.34 4.65
CA PRO A 184 3.36 5.83 4.70
C PRO A 184 3.39 4.31 4.59
N LYS A 185 4.25 3.78 3.71
CA LYS A 185 4.32 2.34 3.44
C LYS A 185 5.76 1.82 3.51
N LEU A 186 5.98 0.79 4.32
CA LEU A 186 7.26 0.09 4.40
C LEU A 186 7.12 -1.41 4.11
N ALA A 187 8.01 -1.92 3.26
CA ALA A 187 8.18 -3.35 3.03
C ALA A 187 9.66 -3.71 3.23
N VAL A 188 9.96 -4.59 4.19
CA VAL A 188 11.34 -4.93 4.57
C VAL A 188 11.56 -6.43 4.58
N MET A 189 12.80 -6.88 4.35
CA MET A 189 13.15 -8.30 4.32
C MET A 189 13.73 -8.76 5.66
N PRO A 190 13.06 -9.65 6.40
CA PRO A 190 13.57 -10.20 7.63
C PRO A 190 14.63 -11.27 7.35
N ARG A 191 15.72 -11.26 8.10
CA ARG A 191 16.75 -12.28 8.13
C ARG A 191 16.58 -13.25 9.31
N CYS A 192 15.89 -12.78 10.35
CA CYS A 192 15.61 -13.53 11.57
C CYS A 192 14.26 -13.11 12.19
N ARG A 193 13.83 -13.82 13.24
CA ARG A 193 12.57 -13.54 13.94
C ARG A 193 12.55 -12.15 14.59
N SER A 194 13.71 -11.69 15.09
CA SER A 194 13.83 -10.34 15.67
C SER A 194 13.55 -9.25 14.67
N ASP A 195 13.91 -9.43 13.40
CA ASP A 195 13.61 -8.45 12.34
C ASP A 195 12.10 -8.28 12.13
N VAL A 196 11.33 -9.37 12.25
CA VAL A 196 9.85 -9.30 12.19
C VAL A 196 9.30 -8.52 13.38
N LEU A 197 9.86 -8.76 14.59
CA LEU A 197 9.46 -8.02 15.80
C LEU A 197 9.82 -6.54 15.71
N GLU A 198 10.98 -6.18 15.13
CA GLU A 198 11.36 -4.79 14.88
C GLU A 198 10.33 -4.06 14.01
N LEU A 199 9.87 -4.68 12.91
CA LEU A 199 8.84 -4.08 12.07
C LEU A 199 7.49 -3.96 12.80
N LEU A 200 7.05 -5.01 13.48
CA LEU A 200 5.78 -4.98 14.22
C LEU A 200 5.82 -3.92 15.34
N ALA A 201 6.95 -3.81 16.05
CA ALA A 201 7.14 -2.78 17.07
C ALA A 201 7.15 -1.36 16.46
N ALA A 202 7.79 -1.16 15.30
CA ALA A 202 7.74 0.11 14.58
C ALA A 202 6.31 0.47 14.15
N THR A 203 5.54 -0.53 13.70
CA THR A 203 4.13 -0.35 13.29
C THR A 203 3.27 0.09 14.47
N ALA A 204 3.40 -0.58 15.61
CA ALA A 204 2.68 -0.24 16.83
C ALA A 204 3.10 1.16 17.36
N GLU A 205 4.39 1.50 17.31
CA GLU A 205 4.88 2.81 17.70
C GLU A 205 4.29 3.93 16.83
N MET A 206 4.16 3.70 15.51
CA MET A 206 3.48 4.66 14.64
C MET A 206 2.00 4.83 15.00
N ALA A 207 1.30 3.74 15.26
CA ALA A 207 -0.12 3.80 15.64
C ALA A 207 -0.36 4.50 16.97
N ASP A 208 0.53 4.28 17.96
CA ASP A 208 0.37 4.79 19.32
C ASP A 208 0.92 6.21 19.52
N LEU A 209 2.05 6.55 18.87
CA LEU A 209 2.80 7.78 19.13
C LEU A 209 2.84 8.76 17.94
N HIS A 210 2.52 8.30 16.73
CA HIS A 210 2.52 9.12 15.50
C HIS A 210 1.23 8.89 14.68
N PRO A 211 0.04 9.11 15.31
CA PRO A 211 -1.25 8.75 14.72
C PRO A 211 -1.74 9.72 13.64
N GLU A 212 -0.89 10.60 13.11
CA GLU A 212 -1.28 11.64 12.14
C GLU A 212 -1.85 11.03 10.85
N THR A 213 -1.30 9.91 10.39
CA THR A 213 -1.81 9.15 9.25
C THR A 213 -1.72 7.63 9.51
N PRO A 214 -2.63 6.81 8.96
CA PRO A 214 -2.51 5.37 9.02
C PRO A 214 -1.29 4.91 8.20
N VAL A 215 -0.66 3.80 8.62
CA VAL A 215 0.52 3.25 7.95
C VAL A 215 0.24 1.90 7.31
N ILE A 216 1.05 1.53 6.32
CA ILE A 216 1.04 0.22 5.66
C ILE A 216 2.41 -0.43 5.86
N THR A 217 2.47 -1.51 6.62
CA THR A 217 3.75 -2.14 6.91
C THR A 217 3.72 -3.63 6.64
N MET A 218 4.84 -4.17 6.15
CA MET A 218 4.97 -5.60 5.94
C MET A 218 6.41 -6.09 6.02
N SER A 219 6.60 -7.18 6.71
CA SER A 219 7.80 -8.00 6.67
C SER A 219 7.63 -9.03 5.55
N MET A 220 8.58 -9.08 4.61
CA MET A 220 8.49 -9.91 3.41
C MET A 220 8.89 -11.37 3.69
N GLY A 221 8.71 -12.25 2.71
CA GLY A 221 9.04 -13.65 2.81
C GLY A 221 8.14 -14.44 3.77
N ALA A 222 8.36 -15.75 3.85
CA ALA A 222 7.55 -16.65 4.68
C ALA A 222 7.65 -16.32 6.18
N LEU A 223 8.84 -15.90 6.63
CA LEU A 223 9.07 -15.54 8.02
C LEU A 223 8.24 -14.31 8.45
N GLY A 224 8.03 -13.37 7.54
CA GLY A 224 7.28 -12.14 7.77
C GLY A 224 5.78 -12.24 7.57
N ALA A 225 5.24 -13.41 7.15
CA ALA A 225 3.83 -13.57 6.79
C ALA A 225 2.86 -13.12 7.90
N VAL A 226 3.22 -13.29 9.18
CA VAL A 226 2.42 -12.85 10.32
C VAL A 226 2.12 -11.35 10.28
N SER A 227 3.04 -10.50 9.80
CA SER A 227 2.84 -9.06 9.72
C SER A 227 1.71 -8.67 8.73
N ARG A 228 1.45 -9.52 7.73
CA ARG A 228 0.37 -9.33 6.76
C ARG A 228 -1.00 -9.73 7.29
N LEU A 229 -1.03 -10.60 8.30
CA LEU A 229 -2.25 -11.19 8.86
C LEU A 229 -2.70 -10.50 10.15
N ALA A 230 -1.76 -9.97 10.93
CA ALA A 230 -2.00 -9.34 12.22
C ALA A 230 -2.02 -7.80 12.16
N GLY A 231 -2.27 -7.22 10.96
CA GLY A 231 -2.19 -5.77 10.74
C GLY A 231 -3.07 -4.96 11.68
N GLU A 232 -4.31 -5.40 11.93
CA GLU A 232 -5.24 -4.70 12.84
C GLU A 232 -4.69 -4.61 14.28
N ALA A 233 -4.07 -5.70 14.76
CA ALA A 233 -3.52 -5.74 16.12
C ALA A 233 -2.26 -4.87 16.31
N PHE A 234 -1.55 -4.55 15.24
CA PHE A 234 -0.32 -3.75 15.29
C PHE A 234 -0.45 -2.37 14.63
N GLY A 235 -1.59 -2.04 14.02
CA GLY A 235 -1.84 -0.73 13.45
C GLY A 235 -1.51 -0.58 11.96
N SER A 236 -1.33 -1.68 11.19
CA SER A 236 -1.21 -1.58 9.73
C SER A 236 -2.59 -1.53 9.08
N ALA A 237 -2.86 -0.46 8.32
CA ALA A 237 -4.18 -0.16 7.78
C ALA A 237 -4.56 -0.94 6.51
N MET A 238 -3.57 -1.48 5.79
CA MET A 238 -3.80 -2.26 4.57
C MET A 238 -2.86 -3.45 4.48
N THR A 239 -3.28 -4.49 3.77
CA THR A 239 -2.45 -5.67 3.50
C THR A 239 -2.62 -6.17 2.07
N PHE A 240 -1.58 -6.79 1.54
CA PHE A 240 -1.56 -7.37 0.20
C PHE A 240 -1.88 -8.86 0.25
N ALA A 241 -2.86 -9.28 -0.53
CA ALA A 241 -3.22 -10.68 -0.70
C ALA A 241 -2.94 -11.17 -2.13
N ASN A 242 -2.84 -12.49 -2.27
CA ASN A 242 -2.60 -13.15 -3.54
C ASN A 242 -3.83 -14.00 -3.92
N PRO A 243 -4.62 -13.64 -4.93
CA PRO A 243 -5.72 -14.49 -5.42
C PRO A 243 -5.25 -15.57 -6.42
N GLY A 244 -3.96 -15.61 -6.77
CA GLY A 244 -3.38 -16.57 -7.73
C GLY A 244 -1.87 -16.43 -7.79
N GLN A 245 -1.34 -15.47 -8.57
CA GLN A 245 0.09 -15.23 -8.71
C GLN A 245 0.59 -14.18 -7.71
N ALA A 246 1.62 -14.50 -6.93
CA ALA A 246 2.22 -13.58 -5.98
C ALA A 246 3.04 -12.48 -6.71
N SER A 247 2.87 -11.22 -6.31
CA SER A 247 3.66 -10.07 -6.79
C SER A 247 4.86 -9.73 -5.90
N ALA A 248 4.95 -10.37 -4.73
CA ALA A 248 6.04 -10.17 -3.78
C ALA A 248 6.23 -11.41 -2.89
N PRO A 249 7.44 -11.62 -2.34
CA PRO A 249 7.72 -12.76 -1.45
C PRO A 249 6.81 -12.79 -0.22
N GLY A 250 6.28 -13.97 0.12
CA GLY A 250 5.51 -14.19 1.34
C GLY A 250 4.07 -13.65 1.31
N GLN A 251 3.53 -13.34 0.14
CA GLN A 251 2.09 -13.05 0.02
C GLN A 251 1.26 -14.28 0.35
N VAL A 252 0.21 -14.05 1.15
CA VAL A 252 -0.75 -15.07 1.58
C VAL A 252 -1.97 -15.06 0.65
N SER A 253 -2.63 -16.20 0.47
CA SER A 253 -3.82 -16.28 -0.37
C SER A 253 -4.96 -15.41 0.17
N LEU A 254 -5.76 -14.86 -0.72
CA LEU A 254 -6.88 -13.96 -0.39
C LEU A 254 -7.84 -14.57 0.64
N ASP A 255 -8.17 -15.87 0.45
CA ASP A 255 -9.11 -16.55 1.35
C ASP A 255 -8.56 -16.66 2.77
N VAL A 256 -7.26 -17.00 2.91
CA VAL A 256 -6.60 -17.06 4.22
C VAL A 256 -6.52 -15.68 4.85
N VAL A 257 -6.13 -14.65 4.08
CA VAL A 257 -6.09 -13.27 4.58
C VAL A 257 -7.46 -12.87 5.12
N ASN A 258 -8.53 -13.03 4.33
CA ASN A 258 -9.88 -12.68 4.76
C ASN A 258 -10.33 -13.46 5.99
N ALA A 259 -10.07 -14.77 6.04
CA ALA A 259 -10.45 -15.62 7.19
C ALA A 259 -9.74 -15.17 8.48
N VAL A 260 -8.45 -14.85 8.39
CA VAL A 260 -7.67 -14.41 9.57
C VAL A 260 -8.10 -13.00 10.01
N LEU A 261 -8.29 -12.05 9.09
CA LEU A 261 -8.77 -10.70 9.43
C LEU A 261 -10.18 -10.74 10.06
N ASP A 262 -11.05 -11.65 9.63
CA ASP A 262 -12.36 -11.81 10.26
C ASP A 262 -12.26 -12.45 11.66
N ALA A 263 -11.29 -13.33 11.88
CA ALA A 263 -11.06 -14.00 13.16
C ALA A 263 -10.35 -13.13 14.21
N LEU A 264 -9.48 -12.21 13.74
CA LEU A 264 -8.70 -11.30 14.61
C LEU A 264 -9.36 -9.93 14.80
N LYS A 265 -10.59 -9.73 14.35
CA LYS A 265 -11.30 -8.45 14.44
C LYS A 265 -11.35 -7.94 15.88
N LEU A 266 -10.84 -6.71 16.10
CA LEU A 266 -10.85 -5.99 17.38
C LEU A 266 -12.16 -5.23 17.63
#